data_85d6b98b45ee1dcf9c0bec197654cae2
#
_entry.id   85d6b98b45ee1dcf9c0bec197654cae2
#
_cell.length_a   1.000
_cell.length_b   1.000
_cell.length_c   1.000
_cell.angle_alpha   90.00
_cell.angle_beta   90.00
_cell.angle_gamma   90.00
#
_symmetry.space_group_name_H-M   'P 1'
#
loop_
_entity.id
_entity.type
_entity.pdbx_description
1 polymer ?
#
loop_
_entity_poly.entity_id
_entity_poly.type
_entity_poly.pdbx_seq_one_letter_code
_entity_poly.pdbx_strand_id
1 'polypeptide(L)'
;MTDSGTGAIDVVLKTLGNMRMVDLAPKLERGIPRWPTHPHLTIDKAVTHEHDGYYCQAIMMAEHTGAHVDAPAHMLPDRMDRTIDTFRPDHLFTSAVLYDFSDRDLKPGDLITADMLRAYEEKSGVKVGEGEIAIVNYGWMKRYWRTDSKAQWYVLNAPGMSEDACDFFRERKVKAVATDTVAAETAIIDGVPQANPGHMKSWLPHDILIIEMLTNLEQLTPRSLFMAMPLHIDEGSGSPIRPVAFCPN
;
A
#
# COMPACT_ATOMS: atom_id res chain seq x y z
N MET A 1 -8.37 20.97 38.87
CA MET A 1 -7.57 20.50 37.74
C MET A 1 -8.53 19.88 36.75
N THR A 2 -8.89 20.62 35.72
CA THR A 2 -9.85 20.18 34.70
C THR A 2 -9.17 19.13 33.85
N ASP A 3 -9.79 17.97 33.74
CA ASP A 3 -9.42 16.83 32.94
C ASP A 3 -9.41 17.18 31.42
N SER A 4 -8.35 17.88 30.99
CA SER A 4 -8.21 18.34 29.60
C SER A 4 -7.87 17.20 28.62
N GLY A 5 -7.52 16.02 29.13
CA GLY A 5 -7.14 14.86 28.31
C GLY A 5 -8.33 14.05 27.82
N THR A 6 -9.33 13.82 28.68
CA THR A 6 -10.54 13.04 28.35
C THR A 6 -11.33 13.71 27.23
N GLY A 7 -11.50 15.04 27.28
CA GLY A 7 -12.22 15.78 26.25
C GLY A 7 -11.58 15.71 24.85
N ALA A 8 -10.25 15.67 24.76
CA ALA A 8 -9.56 15.54 23.46
C ALA A 8 -9.74 14.16 22.85
N ILE A 9 -9.68 13.10 23.65
CA ILE A 9 -9.92 11.72 23.20
C ILE A 9 -11.36 11.55 22.71
N ASP A 10 -12.34 12.08 23.45
CA ASP A 10 -13.76 12.04 23.10
C ASP A 10 -14.04 12.74 21.76
N VAL A 11 -13.37 13.88 21.50
CA VAL A 11 -13.47 14.57 20.21
C VAL A 11 -12.93 13.69 19.07
N VAL A 12 -11.77 13.05 19.24
CA VAL A 12 -11.17 12.16 18.23
C VAL A 12 -12.10 10.97 17.96
N LEU A 13 -12.55 10.27 19.01
CA LEU A 13 -13.44 9.10 18.87
C LEU A 13 -14.78 9.47 18.22
N LYS A 14 -15.37 10.59 18.60
CA LYS A 14 -16.59 11.10 17.97
C LYS A 14 -16.39 11.45 16.50
N THR A 15 -15.25 12.07 16.17
CA THR A 15 -14.91 12.42 14.80
C THR A 15 -14.76 11.17 13.94
N LEU A 16 -13.95 10.19 14.39
CA LEU A 16 -13.76 8.93 13.68
C LEU A 16 -15.05 8.11 13.59
N GLY A 17 -15.89 8.10 14.66
CA GLY A 17 -17.16 7.40 14.67
C GLY A 17 -18.22 7.97 13.70
N ASN A 18 -18.04 9.21 13.24
CA ASN A 18 -18.86 9.83 12.21
C ASN A 18 -18.30 9.67 10.79
N MET A 19 -17.21 8.94 10.63
CA MET A 19 -16.62 8.66 9.33
C MET A 19 -16.83 7.19 8.96
N ARG A 20 -16.85 6.90 7.67
CA ARG A 20 -16.90 5.53 7.17
C ARG A 20 -15.47 4.97 7.09
N MET A 21 -15.20 3.88 7.80
CA MET A 21 -13.93 3.16 7.71
C MET A 21 -13.95 2.21 6.51
N VAL A 22 -12.88 2.23 5.72
CA VAL A 22 -12.62 1.32 4.61
C VAL A 22 -11.39 0.48 4.95
N ASP A 23 -11.53 -0.85 4.92
CA ASP A 23 -10.42 -1.80 5.06
C ASP A 23 -9.74 -1.95 3.70
N LEU A 24 -8.46 -1.63 3.63
CA LEU A 24 -7.68 -1.59 2.40
C LEU A 24 -6.78 -2.81 2.20
N ALA A 25 -6.85 -3.81 3.09
CA ALA A 25 -6.06 -5.02 2.97
C ALA A 25 -6.86 -6.16 2.32
N PRO A 26 -6.32 -6.86 1.32
CA PRO A 26 -6.87 -8.12 0.89
C PRO A 26 -6.71 -9.15 2.01
N LYS A 27 -7.60 -10.14 2.04
CA LYS A 27 -7.49 -11.24 2.98
C LYS A 27 -6.23 -12.05 2.72
N LEU A 28 -5.47 -12.33 3.77
CA LEU A 28 -4.36 -13.28 3.73
C LEU A 28 -4.93 -14.70 3.73
N GLU A 29 -4.90 -15.35 2.58
CA GLU A 29 -5.38 -16.73 2.41
C GLU A 29 -4.50 -17.49 1.42
N ARG A 30 -4.56 -18.81 1.47
CA ARG A 30 -3.76 -19.65 0.57
C ARG A 30 -4.11 -19.35 -0.89
N GLY A 31 -3.09 -19.32 -1.74
CA GLY A 31 -3.28 -19.11 -3.18
C GLY A 31 -3.26 -17.65 -3.63
N ILE A 32 -3.12 -16.68 -2.72
CA ILE A 32 -2.99 -15.26 -3.10
C ILE A 32 -1.81 -15.02 -4.02
N PRO A 33 -1.88 -14.00 -4.89
CA PRO A 33 -0.75 -13.56 -5.71
C PRO A 33 0.48 -13.25 -4.86
N ARG A 34 1.65 -13.55 -5.39
CA ARG A 34 2.95 -13.26 -4.75
C ARG A 34 4.01 -12.96 -5.82
N TRP A 35 5.01 -12.20 -5.44
CA TRP A 35 6.18 -12.04 -6.31
C TRP A 35 6.83 -13.41 -6.57
N PRO A 36 7.29 -13.70 -7.81
CA PRO A 36 7.74 -15.05 -8.18
C PRO A 36 8.85 -15.66 -7.30
N THR A 37 9.75 -14.82 -6.78
CA THR A 37 10.87 -15.25 -5.93
C THR A 37 10.52 -15.39 -4.45
N HIS A 38 9.34 -14.91 -4.03
CA HIS A 38 8.91 -15.00 -2.64
C HIS A 38 8.32 -16.37 -2.31
N PRO A 39 8.40 -16.83 -1.05
CA PRO A 39 7.75 -18.06 -0.62
C PRO A 39 6.22 -17.97 -0.73
N HIS A 40 5.56 -19.09 -0.84
CA HIS A 40 4.11 -19.16 -0.73
C HIS A 40 3.66 -18.79 0.69
N LEU A 41 2.58 -18.04 0.79
CA LEU A 41 1.89 -17.90 2.07
C LEU A 41 1.43 -19.28 2.57
N THR A 42 1.98 -19.69 3.69
CA THR A 42 1.60 -20.93 4.38
C THR A 42 0.86 -20.60 5.66
N ILE A 43 -0.30 -21.20 5.84
CA ILE A 43 -1.13 -21.07 7.03
C ILE A 43 -1.49 -22.48 7.50
N ASP A 44 -0.88 -22.95 8.59
CA ASP A 44 -1.08 -24.28 9.12
C ASP A 44 -1.61 -24.24 10.54
N LYS A 45 -2.43 -25.23 10.91
CA LYS A 45 -2.88 -25.41 12.27
C LYS A 45 -1.71 -25.91 13.12
N ALA A 46 -1.21 -25.03 14.00
CA ALA A 46 -0.12 -25.39 14.92
C ALA A 46 -0.66 -26.17 16.13
N VAL A 47 -1.80 -25.75 16.67
CA VAL A 47 -2.50 -26.38 17.78
C VAL A 47 -4.01 -26.40 17.54
N THR A 48 -4.71 -27.36 18.12
CA THR A 48 -6.17 -27.53 17.94
C THR A 48 -6.88 -27.73 19.27
N HIS A 49 -8.16 -27.32 19.32
CA HIS A 49 -8.98 -27.52 20.52
C HIS A 49 -9.05 -28.99 20.97
N GLU A 50 -9.02 -29.92 20.02
CA GLU A 50 -9.12 -31.36 20.29
C GLU A 50 -7.92 -31.89 21.07
N HIS A 51 -6.71 -31.44 20.72
CA HIS A 51 -5.46 -31.95 21.29
C HIS A 51 -4.90 -31.08 22.41
N ASP A 52 -5.07 -29.76 22.30
CA ASP A 52 -4.33 -28.79 23.10
C ASP A 52 -5.25 -27.88 23.93
N GLY A 53 -6.57 -27.97 23.74
CA GLY A 53 -7.56 -27.14 24.44
C GLY A 53 -7.71 -25.70 23.91
N TYR A 54 -6.94 -25.32 22.90
CA TYR A 54 -7.04 -24.00 22.24
C TYR A 54 -6.65 -24.12 20.75
N TYR A 55 -6.87 -23.06 20.01
CA TYR A 55 -6.57 -23.02 18.56
C TYR A 55 -5.52 -21.98 18.25
N CYS A 56 -4.50 -22.36 17.47
CA CYS A 56 -3.49 -21.45 16.95
C CYS A 56 -3.03 -21.89 15.57
N GLN A 57 -2.75 -20.91 14.70
CA GLN A 57 -2.15 -21.13 13.38
C GLN A 57 -0.69 -20.67 13.38
N ALA A 58 0.15 -21.39 12.66
CA ALA A 58 1.46 -20.93 12.23
C ALA A 58 1.31 -20.26 10.86
N ILE A 59 1.91 -19.08 10.68
CA ILE A 59 1.90 -18.35 9.43
C ILE A 59 3.34 -18.15 8.99
N MET A 60 3.66 -18.52 7.74
CA MET A 60 4.93 -18.22 7.10
C MET A 60 4.65 -17.44 5.81
N MET A 61 5.26 -16.29 5.68
CA MET A 61 5.14 -15.40 4.51
C MET A 61 6.37 -14.51 4.38
N ALA A 62 6.57 -13.93 3.19
CA ALA A 62 7.53 -12.84 3.02
C ALA A 62 6.96 -11.55 3.62
N GLU A 63 7.84 -10.59 3.95
CA GLU A 63 7.47 -9.24 4.39
C GLU A 63 6.56 -8.53 3.38
N HIS A 64 6.75 -8.83 2.09
CA HIS A 64 6.03 -8.26 0.96
C HIS A 64 4.88 -9.18 0.49
N THR A 65 4.03 -9.62 1.43
CA THR A 65 2.88 -10.52 1.16
C THR A 65 1.55 -9.82 1.43
N GLY A 66 0.66 -9.81 0.44
CA GLY A 66 -0.62 -9.08 0.52
C GLY A 66 -0.39 -7.57 0.58
N ALA A 67 -1.27 -6.81 1.25
CA ALA A 67 -0.99 -5.40 1.48
C ALA A 67 0.23 -5.25 2.38
N HIS A 68 1.23 -4.51 1.90
CA HIS A 68 2.51 -4.33 2.58
C HIS A 68 3.09 -2.95 2.31
N VAL A 69 4.14 -2.61 3.04
CA VAL A 69 4.92 -1.40 2.86
C VAL A 69 6.40 -1.75 2.70
N ASP A 70 7.08 -1.09 1.77
CA ASP A 70 8.50 -1.21 1.51
C ASP A 70 9.27 -0.06 2.14
N ALA A 71 10.40 -0.41 2.76
CA ALA A 71 11.40 0.51 3.27
C ALA A 71 12.58 0.63 2.27
N PRO A 72 13.45 1.66 2.39
CA PRO A 72 14.59 1.83 1.50
C PRO A 72 15.50 0.61 1.38
N ALA A 73 15.73 -0.11 2.49
CA ALA A 73 16.54 -1.33 2.51
C ALA A 73 16.04 -2.43 1.55
N HIS A 74 14.76 -2.38 1.12
CA HIS A 74 14.20 -3.37 0.19
C HIS A 74 14.95 -3.45 -1.14
N MET A 75 15.25 -2.30 -1.74
CA MET A 75 15.85 -2.25 -3.08
C MET A 75 17.23 -1.56 -3.12
N LEU A 76 17.65 -0.94 -2.02
CA LEU A 76 18.85 -0.09 -1.98
C LEU A 76 19.91 -0.70 -1.04
N PRO A 77 20.92 -1.42 -1.57
CA PRO A 77 21.93 -2.08 -0.75
C PRO A 77 22.81 -1.10 0.05
N ASP A 78 22.88 0.15 -0.35
CA ASP A 78 23.56 1.24 0.35
C ASP A 78 22.69 1.93 1.41
N ARG A 79 21.44 1.51 1.58
CA ARG A 79 20.47 2.03 2.55
C ARG A 79 19.98 0.96 3.53
N MET A 80 20.82 -0.02 3.84
CA MET A 80 20.51 -1.07 4.83
C MET A 80 20.35 -0.54 6.27
N ASP A 81 20.69 0.71 6.51
CA ASP A 81 20.40 1.46 7.73
C ASP A 81 18.97 2.03 7.80
N ARG A 82 18.20 1.94 6.68
CA ARG A 82 16.84 2.46 6.56
C ARG A 82 15.84 1.33 6.37
N THR A 83 15.73 0.50 7.39
CA THR A 83 14.79 -0.63 7.52
C THR A 83 13.46 -0.17 8.11
N ILE A 84 12.41 -1.00 8.03
CA ILE A 84 11.05 -0.61 8.44
C ILE A 84 10.93 -0.27 9.92
N ASP A 85 11.70 -0.92 10.78
CA ASP A 85 11.76 -0.69 12.22
C ASP A 85 12.41 0.66 12.60
N THR A 86 13.11 1.31 11.66
CA THR A 86 13.68 2.65 11.87
C THR A 86 12.68 3.78 11.68
N PHE A 87 11.52 3.50 11.09
CA PHE A 87 10.44 4.47 10.92
C PHE A 87 9.54 4.51 12.14
N ARG A 88 9.08 5.70 12.51
CA ARG A 88 8.13 5.86 13.62
C ARG A 88 6.80 5.15 13.31
N PRO A 89 6.11 4.56 14.30
CA PRO A 89 4.84 3.87 14.08
C PRO A 89 3.76 4.75 13.46
N ASP A 90 3.78 6.06 13.75
CA ASP A 90 2.83 7.05 13.24
C ASP A 90 3.23 7.66 11.88
N HIS A 91 4.30 7.16 11.25
CA HIS A 91 4.77 7.68 9.96
C HIS A 91 3.68 7.61 8.88
N LEU A 92 2.93 6.52 8.83
CA LEU A 92 1.83 6.28 7.89
C LEU A 92 0.45 6.60 8.49
N PHE A 93 0.38 7.47 9.49
CA PHE A 93 -0.87 7.99 10.02
C PHE A 93 -1.01 9.46 9.59
N THR A 94 -1.66 9.69 8.46
CA THR A 94 -1.77 11.01 7.86
C THR A 94 -2.92 11.07 6.85
N SER A 95 -3.15 12.23 6.27
CA SER A 95 -4.08 12.41 5.16
C SER A 95 -3.58 11.69 3.90
N ALA A 96 -4.50 11.11 3.14
CA ALA A 96 -4.22 10.50 1.84
C ALA A 96 -5.12 11.09 0.75
N VAL A 97 -4.57 11.21 -0.45
CA VAL A 97 -5.26 11.70 -1.66
C VAL A 97 -5.32 10.59 -2.70
N LEU A 98 -6.53 10.33 -3.19
CA LEU A 98 -6.79 9.33 -4.22
C LEU A 98 -6.64 9.95 -5.62
N TYR A 99 -5.86 9.29 -6.45
CA TYR A 99 -5.77 9.46 -7.90
C TYR A 99 -6.40 8.24 -8.55
N ASP A 100 -7.66 8.34 -8.95
CA ASP A 100 -8.45 7.21 -9.45
C ASP A 100 -8.41 7.15 -10.98
N PHE A 101 -7.77 6.10 -11.49
CA PHE A 101 -7.71 5.74 -12.91
C PHE A 101 -8.44 4.43 -13.21
N SER A 102 -9.25 3.94 -12.27
CA SER A 102 -9.94 2.64 -12.39
C SER A 102 -11.00 2.61 -13.50
N ASP A 103 -11.47 3.77 -13.96
CA ASP A 103 -12.38 3.91 -15.11
C ASP A 103 -11.67 3.72 -16.46
N ARG A 104 -10.33 3.73 -16.49
CA ARG A 104 -9.55 3.48 -17.70
C ARG A 104 -9.39 1.98 -17.94
N ASP A 105 -9.38 1.60 -19.20
CA ASP A 105 -9.10 0.22 -19.61
C ASP A 105 -7.58 -0.01 -19.74
N LEU A 106 -6.87 0.16 -18.62
CA LEU A 106 -5.42 -0.01 -18.56
C LEU A 106 -5.02 -1.45 -18.89
N LYS A 107 -3.96 -1.59 -19.67
CA LYS A 107 -3.39 -2.87 -20.09
C LYS A 107 -2.03 -3.09 -19.40
N PRO A 108 -1.52 -4.33 -19.40
CA PRO A 108 -0.13 -4.59 -19.03
C PRO A 108 0.81 -3.66 -19.81
N GLY A 109 1.72 -2.99 -19.09
CA GLY A 109 2.68 -2.08 -19.69
C GLY A 109 2.23 -0.63 -19.84
N ASP A 110 0.95 -0.31 -19.66
CA ASP A 110 0.48 1.08 -19.68
C ASP A 110 1.08 1.88 -18.52
N LEU A 111 1.36 3.15 -18.78
CA LEU A 111 1.95 4.06 -17.81
C LEU A 111 1.06 5.24 -17.50
N ILE A 112 0.89 5.54 -16.24
CA ILE A 112 0.34 6.83 -15.76
C ILE A 112 1.47 7.84 -15.76
N THR A 113 1.27 8.99 -16.42
CA THR A 113 2.27 10.06 -16.55
C THR A 113 1.99 11.22 -15.60
N ALA A 114 2.98 12.07 -15.38
CA ALA A 114 2.80 13.30 -14.58
C ALA A 114 1.69 14.22 -15.14
N ASP A 115 1.53 14.29 -16.47
CA ASP A 115 0.46 15.07 -17.08
C ASP A 115 -0.93 14.49 -16.78
N MET A 116 -1.04 13.17 -16.72
CA MET A 116 -2.29 12.51 -16.31
C MET A 116 -2.61 12.81 -14.84
N LEU A 117 -1.61 12.84 -13.96
CA LEU A 117 -1.77 13.22 -12.56
C LEU A 117 -2.20 14.70 -12.42
N ARG A 118 -1.57 15.61 -13.17
CA ARG A 118 -1.95 17.05 -13.19
C ARG A 118 -3.38 17.23 -13.68
N ALA A 119 -3.74 16.58 -14.77
CA ALA A 119 -5.10 16.64 -15.32
C ALA A 119 -6.14 16.06 -14.32
N TYR A 120 -5.78 15.01 -13.57
CA TYR A 120 -6.64 14.49 -12.52
C TYR A 120 -6.86 15.54 -11.40
N GLU A 121 -5.81 16.21 -10.95
CA GLU A 121 -5.90 17.27 -9.94
C GLU A 121 -6.76 18.45 -10.39
N GLU A 122 -6.60 18.87 -11.63
CA GLU A 122 -7.41 19.95 -12.22
C GLU A 122 -8.89 19.58 -12.26
N LYS A 123 -9.19 18.33 -12.65
CA LYS A 123 -10.57 17.82 -12.73
C LYS A 123 -11.19 17.61 -11.35
N SER A 124 -10.46 17.04 -10.41
CA SER A 124 -10.97 16.67 -9.08
C SER A 124 -10.95 17.83 -8.07
N GLY A 125 -10.12 18.83 -8.31
CA GLY A 125 -9.87 19.93 -7.36
C GLY A 125 -9.06 19.50 -6.13
N VAL A 126 -8.55 18.28 -6.08
CA VAL A 126 -7.80 17.72 -4.94
C VAL A 126 -6.36 17.47 -5.34
N LYS A 127 -5.41 17.93 -4.52
CA LYS A 127 -3.97 17.80 -4.72
C LYS A 127 -3.32 17.19 -3.49
N VAL A 128 -2.38 16.26 -3.70
CA VAL A 128 -1.55 15.77 -2.61
C VAL A 128 -0.51 16.82 -2.23
N GLY A 129 -0.27 16.98 -0.94
CA GLY A 129 0.71 17.91 -0.36
C GLY A 129 1.84 17.21 0.38
N GLU A 130 2.76 18.01 0.91
CA GLU A 130 3.87 17.54 1.72
C GLU A 130 3.37 16.78 2.96
N GLY A 131 3.96 15.63 3.23
CA GLY A 131 3.64 14.81 4.40
C GLY A 131 2.35 13.98 4.28
N GLU A 132 1.66 14.01 3.13
CA GLU A 132 0.50 13.18 2.84
C GLU A 132 0.89 11.90 2.10
N ILE A 133 -0.07 11.01 1.88
CA ILE A 133 0.08 9.78 1.09
C ILE A 133 -0.65 9.99 -0.25
N ALA A 134 0.03 9.64 -1.35
CA ALA A 134 -0.60 9.55 -2.67
C ALA A 134 -1.09 8.12 -2.91
N ILE A 135 -2.37 7.93 -3.16
CA ILE A 135 -2.95 6.62 -3.52
C ILE A 135 -3.31 6.65 -5.01
N VAL A 136 -2.72 5.76 -5.80
CA VAL A 136 -3.04 5.61 -7.23
C VAL A 136 -3.81 4.32 -7.42
N ASN A 137 -5.07 4.44 -7.85
CA ASN A 137 -5.96 3.32 -8.13
C ASN A 137 -5.95 3.01 -9.64
N TYR A 138 -5.35 1.90 -10.02
CA TYR A 138 -5.39 1.38 -11.39
C TYR A 138 -6.66 0.55 -11.68
N GLY A 139 -7.41 0.17 -10.64
CA GLY A 139 -8.49 -0.81 -10.73
C GLY A 139 -7.99 -2.24 -10.98
N TRP A 140 -6.70 -2.48 -10.77
CA TRP A 140 -6.02 -3.75 -11.08
C TRP A 140 -6.40 -4.85 -10.11
N MET A 141 -6.34 -4.57 -8.81
CA MET A 141 -6.75 -5.48 -7.75
C MET A 141 -8.18 -5.98 -7.97
N LYS A 142 -9.11 -5.08 -8.17
CA LYS A 142 -10.53 -5.40 -8.36
C LYS A 142 -10.79 -6.29 -9.58
N ARG A 143 -10.05 -6.08 -10.68
CA ARG A 143 -10.23 -6.82 -11.93
C ARG A 143 -9.56 -8.19 -11.91
N TYR A 144 -8.37 -8.30 -11.32
CA TYR A 144 -7.47 -9.43 -11.59
C TYR A 144 -7.00 -10.20 -10.36
N TRP A 145 -7.30 -9.73 -9.13
CA TRP A 145 -6.98 -10.49 -7.93
C TRP A 145 -7.75 -11.80 -7.91
N ARG A 146 -7.05 -12.92 -7.76
CA ARG A 146 -7.58 -14.28 -7.66
C ARG A 146 -6.76 -15.08 -6.68
N THR A 147 -7.31 -16.20 -6.20
CA THR A 147 -6.64 -17.15 -5.30
C THR A 147 -6.58 -18.55 -5.92
N ASP A 148 -6.86 -18.66 -7.21
CA ASP A 148 -6.84 -19.89 -8.00
C ASP A 148 -5.61 -19.93 -8.95
N SER A 149 -5.66 -20.79 -9.95
CA SER A 149 -4.59 -20.95 -10.95
C SER A 149 -4.27 -19.67 -11.74
N LYS A 150 -5.15 -18.65 -11.70
CA LYS A 150 -4.96 -17.36 -12.37
C LYS A 150 -4.37 -16.29 -11.45
N ALA A 151 -4.10 -16.61 -10.17
CA ALA A 151 -3.58 -15.65 -9.20
C ALA A 151 -2.31 -14.93 -9.70
N GLN A 152 -1.40 -15.66 -10.31
CA GLN A 152 -0.13 -15.11 -10.77
C GLN A 152 -0.26 -14.18 -11.99
N TRP A 153 -1.36 -14.23 -12.73
CA TRP A 153 -1.57 -13.30 -13.83
C TRP A 153 -1.60 -11.84 -13.36
N TYR A 154 -2.19 -11.58 -12.19
CA TYR A 154 -2.21 -10.27 -11.55
C TYR A 154 -0.79 -9.71 -11.32
N VAL A 155 0.14 -10.56 -10.89
CA VAL A 155 1.53 -10.19 -10.61
C VAL A 155 2.36 -10.08 -11.90
N LEU A 156 2.14 -11.00 -12.83
CA LEU A 156 2.93 -11.10 -14.06
C LEU A 156 2.54 -10.06 -15.12
N ASN A 157 1.49 -9.31 -14.86
CA ASN A 157 0.97 -8.27 -15.75
C ASN A 157 0.48 -7.11 -14.90
N ALA A 158 0.93 -5.90 -15.17
CA ALA A 158 0.46 -4.70 -14.47
C ALA A 158 0.73 -3.43 -15.29
N PRO A 159 -0.11 -2.38 -15.12
CA PRO A 159 0.25 -1.02 -15.48
C PRO A 159 1.25 -0.48 -14.45
N GLY A 160 1.84 0.67 -14.71
CA GLY A 160 2.76 1.33 -13.81
C GLY A 160 2.70 2.85 -13.91
N MET A 161 3.76 3.51 -13.46
CA MET A 161 3.96 4.96 -13.59
C MET A 161 5.26 5.26 -14.33
N SER A 162 5.25 6.32 -15.13
CA SER A 162 6.45 6.85 -15.77
C SER A 162 7.38 7.52 -14.76
N GLU A 163 8.65 7.71 -15.13
CA GLU A 163 9.64 8.35 -14.26
C GLU A 163 9.20 9.77 -13.83
N ASP A 164 8.63 10.56 -14.75
CA ASP A 164 8.11 11.89 -14.44
C ASP A 164 6.91 11.86 -13.48
N ALA A 165 6.10 10.81 -13.48
CA ALA A 165 5.04 10.61 -12.49
C ALA A 165 5.61 10.27 -11.10
N CYS A 166 6.69 9.50 -11.05
CA CYS A 166 7.39 9.23 -9.79
C CYS A 166 8.02 10.50 -9.22
N ASP A 167 8.68 11.30 -10.06
CA ASP A 167 9.26 12.59 -9.68
C ASP A 167 8.20 13.58 -9.21
N PHE A 168 7.02 13.60 -9.83
CA PHE A 168 5.90 14.41 -9.42
C PHE A 168 5.51 14.22 -7.95
N PHE A 169 5.49 12.99 -7.45
CA PHE A 169 5.21 12.71 -6.04
C PHE A 169 6.40 13.03 -5.13
N ARG A 170 7.63 12.77 -5.59
CA ARG A 170 8.85 13.14 -4.87
C ARG A 170 8.93 14.66 -4.64
N GLU A 171 8.69 15.45 -5.67
CA GLU A 171 8.73 16.91 -5.60
C GLU A 171 7.70 17.49 -4.63
N ARG A 172 6.60 16.77 -4.41
CA ARG A 172 5.57 17.09 -3.41
C ARG A 172 5.90 16.59 -2.01
N LYS A 173 7.01 15.86 -1.85
CA LYS A 173 7.49 15.34 -0.57
C LYS A 173 6.41 14.54 0.16
N VAL A 174 5.74 13.65 -0.57
CA VAL A 174 4.79 12.71 0.04
C VAL A 174 5.52 11.77 0.99
N LYS A 175 4.84 11.22 2.00
CA LYS A 175 5.41 10.22 2.91
C LYS A 175 5.44 8.82 2.29
N ALA A 176 4.45 8.54 1.48
CA ALA A 176 4.36 7.27 0.77
C ALA A 176 3.55 7.42 -0.52
N VAL A 177 3.81 6.51 -1.45
CA VAL A 177 2.95 6.25 -2.61
C VAL A 177 2.33 4.87 -2.43
N ALA A 178 1.01 4.77 -2.64
CA ALA A 178 0.24 3.55 -2.42
C ALA A 178 -0.52 3.15 -3.68
N THR A 179 -0.61 1.85 -3.97
CA THR A 179 -1.29 1.35 -5.17
C THR A 179 -2.00 0.02 -4.95
N ASP A 180 -2.84 -0.35 -5.92
CA ASP A 180 -3.52 -1.64 -6.00
C ASP A 180 -2.80 -2.65 -6.91
N THR A 181 -1.51 -2.45 -7.19
CA THR A 181 -0.63 -3.35 -7.95
C THR A 181 0.47 -3.94 -7.08
N VAL A 182 1.23 -4.89 -7.62
CA VAL A 182 2.28 -5.62 -6.91
C VAL A 182 3.63 -4.91 -6.94
N ALA A 183 3.80 -3.90 -7.76
CA ALA A 183 5.06 -3.19 -7.95
C ALA A 183 4.78 -1.74 -8.33
N ALA A 184 4.02 -1.06 -7.49
CA ALA A 184 3.57 0.33 -7.55
C ALA A 184 3.70 1.03 -8.91
N GLU A 185 4.89 1.49 -9.30
CA GLU A 185 5.16 2.18 -10.55
C GLU A 185 5.66 1.26 -11.67
N THR A 186 6.13 0.05 -11.34
CA THR A 186 6.74 -0.82 -12.32
C THR A 186 5.68 -1.52 -13.17
N ALA A 187 5.56 -1.14 -14.43
CA ALA A 187 4.74 -1.88 -15.38
C ALA A 187 5.35 -3.27 -15.63
N ILE A 188 4.50 -4.29 -15.76
CA ILE A 188 4.90 -5.68 -15.96
C ILE A 188 4.16 -6.24 -17.17
N ILE A 189 4.88 -6.90 -18.08
CA ILE A 189 4.33 -7.55 -19.28
C ILE A 189 4.85 -8.97 -19.32
N ASP A 190 3.97 -9.96 -19.27
CA ASP A 190 4.30 -11.39 -19.31
C ASP A 190 5.42 -11.79 -18.34
N GLY A 191 5.39 -11.22 -17.12
CA GLY A 191 6.37 -11.47 -16.08
C GLY A 191 7.69 -10.71 -16.22
N VAL A 192 7.79 -9.80 -17.20
CA VAL A 192 8.98 -8.97 -17.42
C VAL A 192 8.75 -7.58 -16.84
N PRO A 193 9.35 -7.25 -15.66
CA PRO A 193 9.29 -5.92 -15.11
C PRO A 193 9.98 -4.91 -16.03
N GLN A 194 9.37 -3.76 -16.19
CA GLN A 194 9.93 -2.62 -16.91
C GLN A 194 10.79 -1.77 -15.94
N ALA A 195 11.00 -0.49 -16.23
CA ALA A 195 11.72 0.39 -15.31
C ALA A 195 11.00 0.54 -13.96
N ASN A 196 11.78 0.68 -12.89
CA ASN A 196 11.30 0.88 -11.52
C ASN A 196 11.83 2.19 -10.92
N PRO A 197 11.48 3.36 -11.51
CA PRO A 197 12.03 4.66 -11.12
C PRO A 197 11.66 5.07 -9.69
N GLY A 198 10.50 4.68 -9.19
CA GLY A 198 10.08 4.95 -7.80
C GLY A 198 10.99 4.28 -6.80
N HIS A 199 11.17 2.97 -6.92
CA HIS A 199 12.03 2.19 -6.02
C HIS A 199 13.49 2.65 -6.09
N MET A 200 14.02 2.90 -7.27
CA MET A 200 15.47 3.09 -7.46
C MET A 200 15.92 4.55 -7.43
N LYS A 201 15.04 5.52 -7.73
CA LYS A 201 15.44 6.91 -7.92
C LYS A 201 14.59 7.91 -7.14
N SER A 202 13.26 7.80 -7.22
CA SER A 202 12.39 8.91 -6.85
C SER A 202 11.78 8.76 -5.47
N TRP A 203 11.60 7.53 -4.92
CA TRP A 203 10.89 7.34 -3.67
C TRP A 203 11.78 6.77 -2.56
N LEU A 204 12.20 5.51 -2.64
CA LEU A 204 12.97 4.87 -1.57
C LEU A 204 14.29 5.61 -1.24
N PRO A 205 15.06 6.16 -2.22
CA PRO A 205 16.26 6.95 -1.90
C PRO A 205 15.96 8.22 -1.08
N HIS A 206 14.71 8.67 -1.09
CA HIS A 206 14.23 9.88 -0.40
C HIS A 206 13.35 9.59 0.81
N ASP A 207 13.39 8.36 1.36
CA ASP A 207 12.56 7.92 2.49
C ASP A 207 11.03 8.04 2.23
N ILE A 208 10.61 8.05 0.96
CA ILE A 208 9.21 7.92 0.56
C ILE A 208 8.92 6.44 0.46
N LEU A 209 8.07 5.94 1.37
CA LEU A 209 7.73 4.52 1.44
C LEU A 209 6.80 4.13 0.28
N ILE A 210 6.79 2.84 -0.05
CA ILE A 210 5.91 2.31 -1.09
C ILE A 210 4.90 1.35 -0.45
N ILE A 211 3.62 1.51 -0.75
CA ILE A 211 2.56 0.66 -0.25
C ILE A 211 1.89 -0.03 -1.43
N GLU A 212 1.82 -1.35 -1.39
CA GLU A 212 1.38 -2.15 -2.51
C GLU A 212 0.20 -3.07 -2.17
N MET A 213 -0.48 -3.56 -3.20
CA MET A 213 -1.58 -4.51 -3.11
C MET A 213 -2.76 -4.05 -2.26
N LEU A 214 -3.10 -2.75 -2.31
CA LEU A 214 -4.30 -2.24 -1.65
C LEU A 214 -5.57 -2.70 -2.36
N THR A 215 -6.64 -2.91 -1.60
CA THR A 215 -7.98 -3.24 -2.12
C THR A 215 -9.01 -2.17 -1.73
N ASN A 216 -10.23 -2.27 -2.29
CA ASN A 216 -11.36 -1.40 -1.98
C ASN A 216 -11.11 0.10 -2.24
N LEU A 217 -10.16 0.45 -3.11
CA LEU A 217 -9.82 1.84 -3.40
C LEU A 217 -10.98 2.63 -4.01
N GLU A 218 -11.90 1.97 -4.71
CA GLU A 218 -13.13 2.58 -5.25
C GLU A 218 -14.10 3.06 -4.17
N GLN A 219 -13.90 2.66 -2.93
CA GLN A 219 -14.71 3.10 -1.80
C GLN A 219 -14.16 4.37 -1.13
N LEU A 220 -12.98 4.82 -1.53
CA LEU A 220 -12.36 6.01 -0.95
C LEU A 220 -13.03 7.29 -1.45
N THR A 221 -13.04 8.29 -0.59
CA THR A 221 -13.27 9.68 -1.01
C THR A 221 -11.99 10.27 -1.57
N PRO A 222 -12.03 11.37 -2.35
CA PRO A 222 -10.84 12.00 -2.91
C PRO A 222 -9.75 12.32 -1.89
N ARG A 223 -10.16 12.58 -0.63
CA ARG A 223 -9.26 12.74 0.52
C ARG A 223 -9.80 11.96 1.71
N SER A 224 -8.94 11.25 2.40
CA SER A 224 -9.26 10.43 3.56
C SER A 224 -8.16 10.52 4.61
N LEU A 225 -8.46 10.13 5.84
CA LEU A 225 -7.44 9.88 6.87
C LEU A 225 -6.97 8.44 6.71
N PHE A 226 -5.70 8.25 6.41
CA PHE A 226 -5.08 6.94 6.23
C PHE A 226 -4.30 6.52 7.47
N MET A 227 -4.41 5.26 7.82
CA MET A 227 -3.70 4.66 8.95
C MET A 227 -3.15 3.29 8.54
N ALA A 228 -1.83 3.14 8.66
CA ALA A 228 -1.17 1.84 8.58
C ALA A 228 -0.03 1.82 9.60
N MET A 229 0.09 0.70 10.31
CA MET A 229 1.19 0.49 11.25
C MET A 229 1.94 -0.77 10.82
N PRO A 230 3.18 -0.64 10.33
CA PRO A 230 4.04 -1.78 10.05
C PRO A 230 4.33 -2.58 11.32
N LEU A 231 4.57 -3.87 11.17
CA LEU A 231 5.15 -4.67 12.24
C LEU A 231 6.58 -4.17 12.53
N HIS A 232 6.98 -4.23 13.78
CA HIS A 232 8.33 -3.86 14.22
C HIS A 232 9.28 -5.05 13.99
N ILE A 233 9.61 -5.30 12.73
CA ILE A 233 10.47 -6.39 12.29
C ILE A 233 11.91 -5.90 12.30
N ASP A 234 12.76 -6.56 13.10
CA ASP A 234 14.19 -6.27 13.19
C ASP A 234 14.85 -6.39 11.81
N GLU A 235 15.56 -5.34 11.39
CA GLU A 235 16.19 -5.21 10.08
C GLU A 235 15.24 -5.46 8.88
N GLY A 236 13.91 -5.27 9.07
CA GLY A 236 12.91 -5.59 8.05
C GLY A 236 13.02 -4.70 6.81
N SER A 237 13.05 -5.31 5.62
CA SER A 237 13.04 -4.59 4.34
C SER A 237 11.66 -3.97 4.04
N GLY A 238 10.66 -4.43 4.72
CA GLY A 238 9.28 -4.01 4.62
C GLY A 238 8.43 -4.69 5.69
N SER A 239 7.11 -4.58 5.57
CA SER A 239 6.19 -5.22 6.51
C SER A 239 4.82 -5.45 5.89
N PRO A 240 4.17 -6.59 6.14
CA PRO A 240 2.74 -6.71 5.93
C PRO A 240 1.99 -5.68 6.79
N ILE A 241 0.94 -5.10 6.24
CA ILE A 241 0.09 -4.14 6.92
C ILE A 241 -1.40 -4.45 6.69
N ARG A 242 -2.25 -3.99 7.59
CA ARG A 242 -3.69 -3.90 7.37
C ARG A 242 -4.10 -2.44 7.40
N PRO A 243 -3.90 -1.69 6.29
CA PRO A 243 -4.22 -0.28 6.26
C PRO A 243 -5.73 -0.06 6.24
N VAL A 244 -6.14 1.04 6.88
CA VAL A 244 -7.52 1.50 6.86
C VAL A 244 -7.58 2.97 6.47
N ALA A 245 -8.67 3.37 5.83
CA ALA A 245 -8.95 4.77 5.57
C ALA A 245 -10.28 5.18 6.20
N PHE A 246 -10.31 6.36 6.82
CA PHE A 246 -11.53 6.98 7.29
C PHE A 246 -11.95 8.06 6.29
N CYS A 247 -13.11 7.86 5.70
CA CYS A 247 -13.69 8.71 4.67
C CYS A 247 -14.81 9.55 5.27
N PRO A 248 -14.93 10.86 4.97
CA PRO A 248 -16.12 11.63 5.25
C PRO A 248 -17.37 10.98 4.67
N ASN A 249 -18.50 11.06 5.40
CA ASN A 249 -19.80 10.58 4.91
C ASN A 249 -20.37 11.54 3.87
#